data_fa44edc12dd4e632b632c3477ab44fff
#
_entry.id   fa44edc12dd4e632b632c3477ab44fff
#
_cell.length_a   1.000
_cell.length_b   1.000
_cell.length_c   1.000
_cell.angle_alpha   90.00
_cell.angle_beta   90.00
_cell.angle_gamma   90.00
#
_symmetry.space_group_name_H-M   'P 1'
#
loop_
_entity.id
_entity.type
_entity.pdbx_description
1 polymer ?
#
loop_
_entity_poly.entity_id
_entity_poly.type
_entity_poly.pdbx_seq_one_letter_code
_entity_poly.pdbx_strand_id
1 'polypeptide(L)'
;SEMCIRDSINMGCTPSWTCAPYQIGARPKKGEQVAWGESNAVAFANTVLGARTNRYGDFLDIACAVSGRAPYYGLHCDKNRNAEILLDVTDLPEKVKGEDTFFPVLGSVIGRLAGDSVCAVSGINKIASEDQLKALCAAAASTGAVGLVHIIGITPEATNLPHVFGNERPKEILSIDMDMMKGAFHKLSQTKQAGEIDCVALGSPHFSISECKKLLEVSEEKDFKVPVYVCTNRHTAQELKAQNIYSKLERLGAVSYTHLTLPTNAC
;
A
#
# COMPACT_ATOMS: atom_id res chain seq x y z
N SER A 1 -6.96 -4.88 -24.41
CA SER A 1 -6.58 -5.51 -23.12
C SER A 1 -6.24 -6.99 -23.23
N GLU A 2 -7.05 -7.85 -23.92
CA GLU A 2 -6.72 -9.27 -24.11
C GLU A 2 -5.45 -9.48 -24.96
N MET A 3 -5.20 -8.62 -25.94
CA MET A 3 -3.96 -8.66 -26.73
C MET A 3 -2.73 -8.46 -25.85
N CYS A 4 -2.72 -7.43 -24.99
CA CYS A 4 -1.59 -7.17 -24.09
C CYS A 4 -1.32 -8.32 -23.12
N ILE A 5 -2.39 -8.98 -22.62
CA ILE A 5 -2.29 -10.16 -21.77
C ILE A 5 -1.60 -11.31 -22.52
N ARG A 6 -2.06 -11.59 -23.74
CA ARG A 6 -1.49 -12.64 -24.59
C ARG A 6 -0.04 -12.37 -24.95
N ASP A 7 0.26 -11.12 -25.30
CA ASP A 7 1.62 -10.71 -25.68
C ASP A 7 2.60 -10.85 -24.51
N SER A 8 2.20 -10.45 -23.31
CA SER A 8 3.02 -10.65 -22.10
C SER A 8 3.32 -12.12 -21.83
N ILE A 9 2.32 -13.00 -21.96
CA ILE A 9 2.52 -14.45 -21.79
C ILE A 9 3.44 -15.00 -22.89
N ASN A 10 3.26 -14.57 -24.14
CA ASN A 10 4.12 -14.98 -25.27
C ASN A 10 5.57 -14.53 -25.08
N MET A 11 5.79 -13.42 -24.40
CA MET A 11 7.12 -12.94 -24.03
C MET A 11 7.72 -13.69 -22.82
N GLY A 12 7.05 -14.68 -22.26
CA GLY A 12 7.52 -15.50 -21.15
C GLY A 12 7.20 -14.94 -19.76
N CYS A 13 6.32 -13.93 -19.65
CA CYS A 13 5.92 -13.40 -18.37
C CYS A 13 5.01 -14.38 -17.62
N THR A 14 5.22 -14.55 -16.34
CA THR A 14 4.32 -15.30 -15.47
C THR A 14 3.09 -14.44 -15.15
N PRO A 15 1.86 -14.89 -15.47
CA PRO A 15 0.65 -14.10 -15.28
C PRO A 15 0.23 -14.06 -13.80
N SER A 16 0.61 -13.04 -13.09
CA SER A 16 0.24 -12.80 -11.67
C SER A 16 -0.97 -11.89 -11.51
N TRP A 17 -1.12 -10.92 -12.40
CA TRP A 17 -2.24 -9.95 -12.47
C TRP A 17 -2.59 -9.35 -11.11
N THR A 18 -1.60 -8.79 -10.43
CA THR A 18 -1.79 -8.19 -9.11
C THR A 18 -1.02 -6.88 -8.97
N CYS A 19 -1.61 -5.92 -8.28
CA CYS A 19 -0.93 -4.72 -7.81
C CYS A 19 -0.22 -4.94 -6.46
N ALA A 20 -0.37 -6.12 -5.86
CA ALA A 20 0.25 -6.49 -4.59
C ALA A 20 1.03 -7.81 -4.72
N PRO A 21 2.13 -7.85 -5.51
CA PRO A 21 2.87 -9.08 -5.80
C PRO A 21 3.42 -9.75 -4.54
N TYR A 22 3.69 -8.98 -3.51
CA TYR A 22 4.15 -9.47 -2.21
C TYR A 22 3.12 -10.35 -1.47
N GLN A 23 1.85 -10.34 -1.86
CA GLN A 23 0.80 -11.21 -1.32
C GLN A 23 0.77 -12.60 -1.98
N ILE A 24 1.39 -12.76 -3.14
CA ILE A 24 1.36 -14.00 -3.94
C ILE A 24 2.73 -14.69 -4.04
N GLY A 25 3.60 -14.47 -3.07
CA GLY A 25 4.92 -15.12 -3.00
C GLY A 25 6.06 -14.36 -3.69
N ALA A 26 5.80 -13.30 -4.45
CA ALA A 26 6.85 -12.43 -4.98
C ALA A 26 7.32 -11.46 -3.87
N ARG A 27 8.06 -12.00 -2.89
CA ARG A 27 8.54 -11.25 -1.71
C ARG A 27 10.06 -11.19 -1.73
N PRO A 28 10.66 -10.13 -2.30
CA PRO A 28 12.10 -9.93 -2.22
C PRO A 28 12.54 -9.76 -0.76
N LYS A 29 13.74 -10.26 -0.45
CA LYS A 29 14.36 -10.11 0.86
C LYS A 29 14.95 -8.70 1.02
N LYS A 30 15.28 -8.34 2.26
CA LYS A 30 16.01 -7.10 2.55
C LYS A 30 17.29 -7.03 1.72
N GLY A 31 17.47 -5.92 0.98
CA GLY A 31 18.61 -5.66 0.12
C GLY A 31 18.52 -6.27 -1.29
N GLU A 32 17.54 -7.14 -1.58
CA GLU A 32 17.37 -7.68 -2.94
C GLU A 32 16.86 -6.61 -3.89
N GLN A 33 17.38 -6.63 -5.12
CA GLN A 33 17.04 -5.69 -6.19
C GLN A 33 15.85 -6.23 -7.00
N VAL A 34 14.83 -5.42 -7.18
CA VAL A 34 13.67 -5.73 -8.03
C VAL A 34 13.30 -4.53 -8.88
N ALA A 35 12.66 -4.74 -10.02
CA ALA A 35 12.14 -3.68 -10.87
C ALA A 35 10.61 -3.78 -10.89
N TRP A 36 9.95 -3.08 -9.99
CA TRP A 36 8.49 -3.00 -9.91
C TRP A 36 8.00 -1.61 -10.31
N GLY A 37 7.00 -1.52 -11.19
CA GLY A 37 6.46 -0.27 -11.69
C GLY A 37 5.26 0.26 -10.90
N GLU A 38 4.51 -0.62 -10.22
CA GLU A 38 3.31 -0.24 -9.46
C GLU A 38 3.68 0.53 -8.19
N SER A 39 3.15 1.75 -8.00
CA SER A 39 3.63 2.68 -6.99
C SER A 39 3.45 2.19 -5.54
N ASN A 40 2.32 1.53 -5.24
CA ASN A 40 2.14 0.93 -3.91
C ASN A 40 3.12 -0.22 -3.67
N ALA A 41 3.36 -1.06 -4.68
CA ALA A 41 4.29 -2.18 -4.57
C ALA A 41 5.73 -1.70 -4.39
N VAL A 42 6.13 -0.62 -5.08
CA VAL A 42 7.42 0.06 -4.89
C VAL A 42 7.58 0.54 -3.45
N ALA A 43 6.60 1.30 -2.95
CA ALA A 43 6.64 1.82 -1.58
C ALA A 43 6.66 0.68 -0.55
N PHE A 44 5.86 -0.36 -0.74
CA PHE A 44 5.82 -1.53 0.16
C PHE A 44 7.15 -2.32 0.13
N ALA A 45 7.71 -2.59 -1.06
CA ALA A 45 8.98 -3.31 -1.19
C ALA A 45 10.12 -2.58 -0.48
N ASN A 46 10.24 -1.29 -0.69
CA ASN A 46 11.28 -0.48 -0.04
C ASN A 46 11.04 -0.34 1.46
N THR A 47 9.83 -0.01 1.88
CA THR A 47 9.48 0.33 3.26
C THR A 47 9.37 -0.92 4.14
N VAL A 48 8.54 -1.89 3.71
CA VAL A 48 8.13 -3.02 4.56
C VAL A 48 9.07 -4.22 4.41
N LEU A 49 9.52 -4.50 3.19
CA LEU A 49 10.41 -5.63 2.91
C LEU A 49 11.90 -5.23 3.00
N GLY A 50 12.21 -3.93 2.91
CA GLY A 50 13.59 -3.45 2.85
C GLY A 50 14.32 -3.88 1.57
N ALA A 51 13.57 -4.21 0.53
CA ALA A 51 14.12 -4.48 -0.80
C ALA A 51 14.56 -3.18 -1.49
N ARG A 52 15.13 -3.30 -2.67
CA ARG A 52 15.65 -2.20 -3.47
C ARG A 52 14.89 -2.10 -4.77
N THR A 53 14.08 -1.07 -4.91
CA THR A 53 13.42 -0.71 -6.16
C THR A 53 13.22 0.80 -6.22
N ASN A 54 12.91 1.32 -7.39
CA ASN A 54 12.71 2.75 -7.58
C ASN A 54 11.33 3.04 -8.15
N ARG A 55 10.86 4.28 -8.04
CA ARG A 55 9.71 4.73 -8.81
C ARG A 55 10.15 4.96 -10.25
N TYR A 56 9.59 4.20 -11.14
CA TYR A 56 9.87 4.30 -12.56
C TYR A 56 8.77 5.06 -13.29
N GLY A 57 9.13 5.69 -14.41
CA GLY A 57 8.16 6.06 -15.41
C GLY A 57 7.58 4.80 -16.07
N ASP A 58 6.42 4.95 -16.71
CA ASP A 58 5.73 3.86 -17.40
C ASP A 58 6.67 3.13 -18.36
N PHE A 59 6.55 1.81 -18.42
CA PHE A 59 7.32 0.89 -19.26
C PHE A 59 8.79 0.66 -18.90
N LEU A 60 9.37 1.35 -17.94
CA LEU A 60 10.77 1.10 -17.57
C LEU A 60 10.94 -0.26 -16.86
N ASP A 61 9.98 -0.69 -16.07
CA ASP A 61 9.92 -2.02 -15.47
C ASP A 61 9.87 -3.12 -16.54
N ILE A 62 9.12 -2.92 -17.63
CA ILE A 62 9.07 -3.81 -18.78
C ILE A 62 10.44 -3.84 -19.48
N ALA A 63 11.07 -2.70 -19.69
CA ALA A 63 12.42 -2.62 -20.27
C ALA A 63 13.46 -3.34 -19.37
N CYS A 64 13.33 -3.23 -18.05
CA CYS A 64 14.15 -3.98 -17.11
C CYS A 64 13.91 -5.50 -17.21
N ALA A 65 12.66 -5.93 -17.37
CA ALA A 65 12.32 -7.34 -17.55
C ALA A 65 12.91 -7.90 -18.85
N VAL A 66 12.80 -7.17 -19.96
CA VAL A 66 13.34 -7.59 -21.27
C VAL A 66 14.87 -7.63 -21.26
N SER A 67 15.53 -6.64 -20.66
CA SER A 67 17.00 -6.55 -20.63
C SER A 67 17.64 -7.38 -19.52
N GLY A 68 16.87 -7.83 -18.53
CA GLY A 68 17.38 -8.46 -17.32
C GLY A 68 18.22 -7.53 -16.43
N ARG A 69 18.06 -6.21 -16.58
CA ARG A 69 18.85 -5.20 -15.87
C ARG A 69 17.99 -4.03 -15.42
N ALA A 70 18.27 -3.50 -14.23
CA ALA A 70 17.71 -2.25 -13.74
C ALA A 70 18.81 -1.17 -13.63
N PRO A 71 18.48 0.12 -13.81
CA PRO A 71 19.42 1.22 -13.60
C PRO A 71 19.89 1.24 -12.14
N TYR A 72 21.20 1.32 -11.90
CA TYR A 72 21.75 1.52 -10.54
C TYR A 72 21.63 3.00 -10.16
N TYR A 73 20.41 3.42 -9.80
CA TYR A 73 20.03 4.80 -9.55
C TYR A 73 18.91 4.89 -8.49
N GLY A 74 18.73 6.06 -7.89
CA GLY A 74 17.66 6.32 -6.93
C GLY A 74 17.71 5.37 -5.74
N LEU A 75 16.55 4.81 -5.35
CA LEU A 75 16.41 3.93 -4.19
C LEU A 75 17.03 2.54 -4.35
N HIS A 76 17.57 2.20 -5.52
CA HIS A 76 18.44 1.03 -5.69
C HIS A 76 19.78 1.18 -4.97
N CYS A 77 20.23 2.43 -4.77
CA CYS A 77 21.52 2.74 -4.13
C CYS A 77 21.31 3.03 -2.65
N ASP A 78 22.05 2.35 -1.78
CA ASP A 78 21.93 2.51 -0.32
C ASP A 78 22.12 3.96 0.16
N LYS A 79 23.05 4.70 -0.48
CA LYS A 79 23.33 6.10 -0.16
C LYS A 79 22.13 7.05 -0.33
N ASN A 80 21.15 6.67 -1.14
CA ASN A 80 19.96 7.48 -1.43
C ASN A 80 18.75 7.06 -0.56
N ARG A 81 18.95 6.20 0.45
CA ARG A 81 17.88 5.67 1.28
C ARG A 81 17.80 6.31 2.66
N ASN A 82 18.76 7.18 2.99
CA ASN A 82 18.69 7.93 4.23
C ASN A 82 17.50 8.90 4.20
N ALA A 83 16.80 9.01 5.32
CA ALA A 83 15.71 9.96 5.46
C ALA A 83 16.26 11.39 5.48
N GLU A 84 15.49 12.30 4.94
CA GLU A 84 15.76 13.74 4.95
C GLU A 84 14.87 14.48 5.95
N ILE A 85 13.63 14.02 6.09
CA ILE A 85 12.58 14.66 6.89
C ILE A 85 12.14 13.69 8.00
N LEU A 86 11.98 14.22 9.20
CA LEU A 86 11.35 13.53 10.33
C LEU A 86 9.91 14.01 10.50
N LEU A 87 8.97 13.09 10.44
CA LEU A 87 7.57 13.31 10.73
C LEU A 87 7.26 12.71 12.12
N ASP A 88 6.91 13.54 13.07
CA ASP A 88 6.68 13.10 14.44
C ASP A 88 5.18 13.05 14.76
N VAL A 89 4.70 11.85 15.12
CA VAL A 89 3.31 11.59 15.52
C VAL A 89 3.18 11.27 17.01
N THR A 90 4.22 11.57 17.81
CA THR A 90 4.27 11.21 19.23
C THR A 90 3.08 11.77 19.99
N ASP A 91 2.70 13.01 19.73
CA ASP A 91 1.62 13.71 20.45
C ASP A 91 0.21 13.31 20.01
N LEU A 92 0.08 12.47 18.98
CA LEU A 92 -1.23 11.96 18.62
C LEU A 92 -1.75 10.94 19.65
N PRO A 93 -3.06 10.95 19.94
CA PRO A 93 -3.64 10.03 20.92
C PRO A 93 -3.42 8.56 20.52
N GLU A 94 -3.03 7.72 21.48
CA GLU A 94 -2.80 6.27 21.22
C GLU A 94 -4.05 5.56 20.69
N LYS A 95 -5.26 6.00 21.11
CA LYS A 95 -6.51 5.50 20.56
C LYS A 95 -6.59 5.71 19.04
N VAL A 96 -6.21 6.88 18.54
CA VAL A 96 -6.22 7.22 17.12
C VAL A 96 -5.17 6.38 16.37
N LYS A 97 -3.96 6.27 16.92
CA LYS A 97 -2.89 5.42 16.35
C LYS A 97 -3.24 3.93 16.30
N GLY A 98 -4.22 3.51 17.09
CA GLY A 98 -4.74 2.14 17.12
C GLY A 98 -5.77 1.79 16.05
N GLU A 99 -6.35 2.80 15.40
CA GLU A 99 -7.39 2.60 14.39
C GLU A 99 -6.80 2.26 13.01
N ASP A 100 -7.45 1.38 12.26
CA ASP A 100 -6.99 1.03 10.90
C ASP A 100 -6.98 2.22 9.95
N THR A 101 -7.93 3.14 10.12
CA THR A 101 -8.03 4.38 9.33
C THR A 101 -6.87 5.34 9.57
N PHE A 102 -6.14 5.20 10.67
CA PHE A 102 -4.95 5.99 10.96
C PHE A 102 -3.90 5.86 9.88
N PHE A 103 -3.61 4.65 9.42
CA PHE A 103 -2.52 4.36 8.50
C PHE A 103 -2.72 4.98 7.11
N PRO A 104 -3.85 4.82 6.40
CA PRO A 104 -4.05 5.49 5.12
C PRO A 104 -4.15 7.01 5.25
N VAL A 105 -4.72 7.54 6.34
CA VAL A 105 -4.76 8.99 6.59
C VAL A 105 -3.35 9.54 6.82
N LEU A 106 -2.55 8.89 7.66
CA LEU A 106 -1.14 9.24 7.87
C LEU A 106 -0.35 9.14 6.56
N GLY A 107 -0.56 8.07 5.78
CA GLY A 107 0.06 7.93 4.46
C GLY A 107 -0.25 9.11 3.54
N SER A 108 -1.50 9.59 3.54
CA SER A 108 -1.89 10.79 2.79
C SER A 108 -1.21 12.07 3.28
N VAL A 109 -0.98 12.21 4.60
CA VAL A 109 -0.21 13.33 5.17
C VAL A 109 1.25 13.23 4.74
N ILE A 110 1.86 12.04 4.88
CA ILE A 110 3.24 11.76 4.47
C ILE A 110 3.45 12.16 3.01
N GLY A 111 2.59 11.66 2.10
CA GLY A 111 2.73 11.95 0.67
C GLY A 111 2.73 13.45 0.34
N ARG A 112 1.92 14.23 1.04
CA ARG A 112 1.85 15.69 0.84
C ARG A 112 3.03 16.44 1.43
N LEU A 113 3.56 15.98 2.55
CA LEU A 113 4.67 16.66 3.23
C LEU A 113 6.03 16.26 2.66
N ALA A 114 6.22 14.98 2.40
CA ALA A 114 7.51 14.48 1.92
C ALA A 114 7.71 14.66 0.40
N GLY A 115 6.62 14.72 -0.39
CA GLY A 115 6.72 14.80 -1.85
C GLY A 115 7.40 13.57 -2.42
N ASP A 116 8.64 13.70 -2.88
CA ASP A 116 9.51 12.63 -3.38
C ASP A 116 10.68 12.29 -2.43
N SER A 117 10.81 13.02 -1.34
CA SER A 117 11.87 12.79 -0.35
C SER A 117 11.65 11.51 0.45
N VAL A 118 12.75 10.88 0.87
CA VAL A 118 12.69 9.80 1.86
C VAL A 118 12.44 10.41 3.22
N CYS A 119 11.41 9.95 3.92
CA CYS A 119 11.07 10.44 5.25
C CYS A 119 11.11 9.34 6.30
N ALA A 120 11.26 9.75 7.55
CA ALA A 120 11.12 8.90 8.72
C ALA A 120 9.90 9.32 9.54
N VAL A 121 9.23 8.35 10.15
CA VAL A 121 8.10 8.57 11.06
C VAL A 121 8.48 8.06 12.45
N SER A 122 8.34 8.91 13.47
CA SER A 122 8.50 8.57 14.90
C SER A 122 7.17 8.64 15.65
N GLY A 123 7.07 7.93 16.78
CA GLY A 123 5.91 8.02 17.66
C GLY A 123 4.81 6.97 17.38
N ILE A 124 5.07 5.97 16.55
CA ILE A 124 4.21 4.80 16.40
C ILE A 124 4.75 3.71 17.34
N ASN A 125 4.06 3.46 18.44
CA ASN A 125 4.52 2.57 19.51
C ASN A 125 3.95 1.13 19.40
N LYS A 126 3.08 0.87 18.43
CA LYS A 126 2.45 -0.44 18.22
C LYS A 126 3.05 -1.15 17.01
N ILE A 127 3.08 -2.47 17.08
CA ILE A 127 3.38 -3.30 15.91
C ILE A 127 2.25 -3.10 14.90
N ALA A 128 2.56 -2.46 13.78
CA ALA A 128 1.63 -2.33 12.67
C ALA A 128 1.52 -3.64 11.89
N SER A 129 0.31 -4.02 11.49
CA SER A 129 0.12 -5.15 10.58
C SER A 129 0.61 -4.83 9.17
N GLU A 130 0.90 -5.86 8.37
CA GLU A 130 1.28 -5.65 6.98
C GLU A 130 0.17 -4.94 6.17
N ASP A 131 -1.10 -5.20 6.47
CA ASP A 131 -2.21 -4.52 5.81
C ASP A 131 -2.29 -3.03 6.17
N GLN A 132 -2.01 -2.68 7.42
CA GLN A 132 -1.88 -1.29 7.86
C GLN A 132 -0.72 -0.58 7.16
N LEU A 133 0.44 -1.22 7.08
CA LEU A 133 1.60 -0.68 6.36
C LEU A 133 1.36 -0.62 4.85
N LYS A 134 0.64 -1.57 4.27
CA LYS A 134 0.19 -1.55 2.88
C LYS A 134 -0.68 -0.32 2.61
N ALA A 135 -1.67 -0.06 3.47
CA ALA A 135 -2.56 1.09 3.35
C ALA A 135 -1.80 2.43 3.47
N LEU A 136 -0.85 2.53 4.41
CA LEU A 136 0.03 3.69 4.54
C LEU A 136 0.87 3.92 3.28
N CYS A 137 1.56 2.87 2.79
CA CYS A 137 2.39 2.95 1.59
C CYS A 137 1.59 3.35 0.35
N ALA A 138 0.39 2.77 0.17
CA ALA A 138 -0.48 3.07 -0.95
C ALA A 138 -0.94 4.54 -0.93
N ALA A 139 -1.37 5.03 0.23
CA ALA A 139 -1.79 6.41 0.38
C ALA A 139 -0.63 7.41 0.22
N ALA A 140 0.55 7.12 0.75
CA ALA A 140 1.74 7.95 0.59
C ALA A 140 2.19 8.01 -0.88
N ALA A 141 2.19 6.88 -1.58
CA ALA A 141 2.58 6.80 -2.98
C ALA A 141 1.59 7.47 -3.92
N SER A 142 0.29 7.50 -3.58
CA SER A 142 -0.76 8.12 -4.41
C SER A 142 -0.93 9.61 -4.19
N THR A 143 -0.61 10.13 -3.00
CA THR A 143 -0.74 11.56 -2.66
C THR A 143 0.55 12.35 -2.83
N GLY A 144 1.68 11.66 -2.98
CA GLY A 144 3.00 12.20 -3.27
C GLY A 144 3.78 11.27 -4.19
N ALA A 145 5.07 11.52 -4.34
CA ALA A 145 5.98 10.67 -5.11
C ALA A 145 6.81 9.72 -4.21
N VAL A 146 6.31 9.43 -3.01
CA VAL A 146 7.02 8.66 -1.98
C VAL A 146 7.31 7.23 -2.43
N GLY A 147 8.57 6.86 -2.44
CA GLY A 147 9.03 5.50 -2.76
C GLY A 147 9.55 4.72 -1.55
N LEU A 148 9.84 5.40 -0.45
CA LEU A 148 10.36 4.81 0.79
C LEU A 148 9.96 5.68 1.99
N VAL A 149 9.42 5.02 3.02
CA VAL A 149 9.15 5.60 4.34
C VAL A 149 9.81 4.74 5.40
N HIS A 150 10.60 5.34 6.27
CA HIS A 150 11.14 4.68 7.45
C HIS A 150 10.19 4.87 8.63
N ILE A 151 9.68 3.80 9.21
CA ILE A 151 8.89 3.86 10.45
C ILE A 151 9.77 3.33 11.57
N ILE A 152 10.17 4.23 12.48
CA ILE A 152 11.17 3.95 13.51
C ILE A 152 10.71 2.79 14.40
N GLY A 153 11.58 1.78 14.53
CA GLY A 153 11.34 0.57 15.33
C GLY A 153 10.39 -0.45 14.68
N ILE A 154 9.85 -0.17 13.48
CA ILE A 154 8.89 -1.05 12.79
C ILE A 154 9.45 -1.58 11.48
N THR A 155 9.93 -0.69 10.59
CA THR A 155 10.42 -1.12 9.27
C THR A 155 11.88 -1.59 9.32
N PRO A 156 12.29 -2.53 8.45
CA PRO A 156 13.55 -3.28 8.60
C PRO A 156 14.83 -2.43 8.48
N GLU A 157 14.75 -1.23 7.90
CA GLU A 157 15.87 -0.30 7.80
C GLU A 157 15.79 0.83 8.83
N ALA A 158 14.73 0.88 9.64
CA ALA A 158 14.48 1.95 10.62
C ALA A 158 14.65 1.47 12.07
N THR A 159 15.80 0.92 12.40
CA THR A 159 16.09 0.41 13.74
C THR A 159 16.13 1.50 14.80
N ASN A 160 16.65 2.68 14.46
CA ASN A 160 16.69 3.86 15.32
C ASN A 160 16.87 5.15 14.49
N LEU A 161 16.61 6.30 15.09
CA LEU A 161 16.72 7.60 14.43
C LEU A 161 18.12 7.87 13.83
N PRO A 162 19.24 7.74 14.55
CA PRO A 162 20.56 8.02 13.97
C PRO A 162 20.83 7.19 12.71
N HIS A 163 20.47 5.91 12.72
CA HIS A 163 20.72 5.02 11.58
C HIS A 163 19.96 5.47 10.34
N VAL A 164 18.69 5.85 10.50
CA VAL A 164 17.81 6.25 9.39
C VAL A 164 18.30 7.52 8.69
N PHE A 165 18.94 8.42 9.43
CA PHE A 165 19.49 9.67 8.90
C PHE A 165 20.99 9.57 8.54
N GLY A 166 21.56 8.37 8.48
CA GLY A 166 23.00 8.19 8.20
C GLY A 166 23.92 8.85 9.22
N ASN A 167 23.48 8.94 10.48
CA ASN A 167 24.12 9.65 11.59
C ASN A 167 24.18 11.18 11.41
N GLU A 168 23.43 11.73 10.47
CA GLU A 168 23.24 13.17 10.30
C GLU A 168 21.97 13.66 11.03
N ARG A 169 21.75 14.96 11.07
CA ARG A 169 20.51 15.53 11.58
C ARG A 169 19.45 15.56 10.46
N PRO A 170 18.16 15.39 10.78
CA PRO A 170 17.09 15.66 9.84
C PRO A 170 17.22 17.08 9.27
N LYS A 171 16.97 17.23 7.97
CA LYS A 171 16.87 18.57 7.34
C LYS A 171 15.68 19.35 7.89
N GLU A 172 14.61 18.63 8.19
CA GLU A 172 13.37 19.20 8.72
C GLU A 172 12.72 18.22 9.70
N ILE A 173 12.09 18.76 10.75
CA ILE A 173 11.29 18.01 11.72
C ILE A 173 9.90 18.64 11.75
N LEU A 174 8.88 17.84 11.40
CA LEU A 174 7.49 18.27 11.34
C LEU A 174 6.68 17.46 12.34
N SER A 175 6.05 18.13 13.29
CA SER A 175 5.07 17.51 14.19
C SER A 175 3.72 17.43 13.47
N ILE A 176 3.15 16.24 13.44
CA ILE A 176 1.83 15.98 12.85
C ILE A 176 0.80 16.01 13.98
N ASP A 177 -0.12 16.95 13.89
CA ASP A 177 -1.18 17.15 14.86
C ASP A 177 -2.52 16.57 14.39
N MET A 178 -3.53 16.61 15.27
CA MET A 178 -4.88 16.11 14.96
C MET A 178 -5.60 16.92 13.88
N ASP A 179 -5.28 18.20 13.71
CA ASP A 179 -5.95 19.02 12.69
C ASP A 179 -5.41 18.69 11.28
N MET A 180 -4.13 18.40 11.17
CA MET A 180 -3.54 17.86 9.95
C MET A 180 -4.15 16.50 9.57
N MET A 181 -4.32 15.59 10.55
CA MET A 181 -4.96 14.29 10.35
C MET A 181 -6.43 14.44 9.92
N LYS A 182 -7.22 15.27 10.61
CA LYS A 182 -8.61 15.58 10.23
C LYS A 182 -8.69 16.19 8.83
N GLY A 183 -7.82 17.15 8.53
CA GLY A 183 -7.74 17.77 7.21
C GLY A 183 -7.45 16.77 6.09
N ALA A 184 -6.55 15.80 6.34
CA ALA A 184 -6.26 14.72 5.41
C ALA A 184 -7.48 13.77 5.25
N PHE A 185 -8.10 13.38 6.35
CA PHE A 185 -9.32 12.55 6.35
C PHE A 185 -10.45 13.20 5.53
N HIS A 186 -10.71 14.48 5.73
CA HIS A 186 -11.72 15.20 4.95
C HIS A 186 -11.38 15.32 3.46
N LYS A 187 -10.10 15.41 3.11
CA LYS A 187 -9.66 15.44 1.70
C LYS A 187 -9.79 14.07 1.03
N LEU A 188 -9.67 12.98 1.77
CA LEU A 188 -9.90 11.63 1.27
C LEU A 188 -11.41 11.35 1.09
N SER A 189 -12.26 11.98 1.89
CA SER A 189 -13.72 11.91 1.76
C SER A 189 -14.20 12.98 0.80
N GLN A 190 -14.55 12.60 -0.43
CA GLN A 190 -14.93 13.56 -1.48
C GLN A 190 -16.42 13.92 -1.50
N THR A 191 -17.25 13.17 -0.81
CA THR A 191 -18.69 13.46 -0.71
C THR A 191 -18.95 14.58 0.28
N LYS A 192 -19.61 15.64 -0.21
CA LYS A 192 -20.00 16.80 0.62
C LYS A 192 -21.39 16.65 1.25
N GLN A 193 -22.17 15.67 0.85
CA GLN A 193 -23.53 15.45 1.32
C GLN A 193 -23.69 14.01 1.80
N ALA A 194 -24.37 13.84 2.93
CA ALA A 194 -24.88 12.54 3.34
C ALA A 194 -25.98 12.12 2.35
N GLY A 195 -25.84 10.99 1.70
CA GLY A 195 -26.76 10.43 0.75
C GLY A 195 -26.75 8.92 0.80
N GLU A 196 -27.65 8.31 0.06
CA GLU A 196 -27.63 6.86 -0.16
C GLU A 196 -26.39 6.52 -0.99
N ILE A 197 -25.75 5.42 -0.64
CA ILE A 197 -24.62 4.86 -1.40
C ILE A 197 -25.14 3.73 -2.29
N ASP A 198 -24.70 3.69 -3.55
CA ASP A 198 -25.12 2.68 -4.50
C ASP A 198 -24.31 1.39 -4.35
N CYS A 199 -23.04 1.50 -3.97
CA CYS A 199 -22.14 0.36 -3.76
C CYS A 199 -20.95 0.71 -2.86
N VAL A 200 -20.24 -0.31 -2.40
CA VAL A 200 -18.95 -0.20 -1.72
C VAL A 200 -17.90 -0.93 -2.54
N ALA A 201 -16.77 -0.29 -2.81
CA ALA A 201 -15.62 -0.91 -3.46
C ALA A 201 -14.43 -0.96 -2.50
N LEU A 202 -13.87 -2.15 -2.32
CA LEU A 202 -12.74 -2.44 -1.43
C LEU A 202 -11.58 -3.04 -2.23
N GLY A 203 -10.34 -2.72 -1.86
CA GLY A 203 -9.18 -3.43 -2.39
C GLY A 203 -8.41 -2.70 -3.49
N SER A 204 -8.05 -1.45 -3.26
CA SER A 204 -6.98 -0.77 -3.99
C SER A 204 -5.94 -0.25 -2.98
N PRO A 205 -4.83 -0.98 -2.75
CA PRO A 205 -4.36 -2.26 -3.37
C PRO A 205 -5.23 -3.47 -3.07
N HIS A 206 -4.99 -4.57 -3.81
CA HIS A 206 -5.73 -5.82 -3.67
C HIS A 206 -5.91 -6.25 -2.21
N PHE A 207 -7.15 -6.59 -1.87
CA PHE A 207 -7.54 -7.06 -0.55
C PHE A 207 -6.81 -8.36 -0.21
N SER A 208 -6.28 -8.45 0.99
CA SER A 208 -5.62 -9.62 1.52
C SER A 208 -6.63 -10.62 2.11
N ILE A 209 -6.15 -11.81 2.45
CA ILE A 209 -6.96 -12.82 3.16
C ILE A 209 -7.39 -12.29 4.53
N SER A 210 -6.50 -11.60 5.26
CA SER A 210 -6.79 -11.03 6.57
C SER A 210 -7.83 -9.92 6.49
N GLU A 211 -7.79 -9.07 5.48
CA GLU A 211 -8.80 -8.03 5.25
C GLU A 211 -10.17 -8.66 4.92
N CYS A 212 -10.19 -9.74 4.11
CA CYS A 212 -11.43 -10.47 3.85
C CYS A 212 -12.01 -11.14 5.10
N LYS A 213 -11.18 -11.70 5.98
CA LYS A 213 -11.61 -12.24 7.28
C LYS A 213 -12.20 -11.13 8.16
N LYS A 214 -11.53 -9.99 8.22
CA LYS A 214 -12.00 -8.83 8.98
C LYS A 214 -13.34 -8.29 8.43
N LEU A 215 -13.52 -8.29 7.11
CA LEU A 215 -14.80 -7.91 6.50
C LEU A 215 -15.94 -8.83 6.96
N LEU A 216 -15.71 -10.15 7.06
CA LEU A 216 -16.69 -11.08 7.63
C LEU A 216 -16.99 -10.80 9.11
N GLU A 217 -15.97 -10.54 9.91
CA GLU A 217 -16.13 -10.21 11.34
C GLU A 217 -16.97 -8.95 11.52
N VAL A 218 -16.66 -7.89 10.76
CA VAL A 218 -17.39 -6.61 10.83
C VAL A 218 -18.82 -6.72 10.31
N SER A 219 -19.09 -7.62 9.37
CA SER A 219 -20.45 -7.84 8.85
C SER A 219 -21.38 -8.50 9.86
N GLU A 220 -20.83 -9.10 10.94
CA GLU A 220 -21.60 -9.86 11.93
C GLU A 220 -22.55 -10.89 11.29
N GLU A 221 -22.14 -11.45 10.14
CA GLU A 221 -22.95 -12.38 9.32
C GLU A 221 -24.27 -11.80 8.79
N LYS A 222 -24.41 -10.48 8.77
CA LYS A 222 -25.58 -9.79 8.21
C LYS A 222 -25.37 -9.47 6.72
N ASP A 223 -26.43 -9.58 5.95
CA ASP A 223 -26.42 -9.23 4.55
C ASP A 223 -26.06 -7.76 4.33
N PHE A 224 -25.23 -7.50 3.32
CA PHE A 224 -24.92 -6.14 2.93
C PHE A 224 -26.14 -5.46 2.30
N LYS A 225 -26.41 -4.23 2.72
CA LYS A 225 -27.56 -3.45 2.20
C LYS A 225 -27.37 -2.94 0.78
N VAL A 226 -26.12 -2.87 0.33
CA VAL A 226 -25.70 -2.45 -1.00
C VAL A 226 -24.65 -3.43 -1.53
N PRO A 227 -24.44 -3.54 -2.84
CA PRO A 227 -23.39 -4.38 -3.41
C PRO A 227 -22.01 -4.00 -2.87
N VAL A 228 -21.24 -4.97 -2.42
CA VAL A 228 -19.86 -4.81 -1.94
C VAL A 228 -18.92 -5.49 -2.94
N TYR A 229 -18.12 -4.69 -3.63
CA TYR A 229 -17.13 -5.19 -4.60
C TYR A 229 -15.77 -5.32 -3.92
N VAL A 230 -15.24 -6.55 -3.87
CA VAL A 230 -13.94 -6.83 -3.27
C VAL A 230 -12.93 -7.15 -4.37
N CYS A 231 -12.00 -6.21 -4.61
CA CYS A 231 -10.93 -6.39 -5.58
C CYS A 231 -9.76 -7.15 -4.93
N THR A 232 -9.45 -8.33 -5.45
CA THR A 232 -8.34 -9.16 -4.99
C THR A 232 -7.68 -9.88 -6.17
N ASN A 233 -6.55 -10.55 -5.94
CA ASN A 233 -5.89 -11.34 -6.97
C ASN A 233 -6.45 -12.78 -7.02
N ARG A 234 -6.17 -13.48 -8.14
CA ARG A 234 -6.67 -14.87 -8.35
C ARG A 234 -6.17 -15.86 -7.31
N HIS A 235 -4.93 -15.70 -6.85
CA HIS A 235 -4.34 -16.56 -5.83
C HIS A 235 -5.06 -16.40 -4.49
N THR A 236 -5.22 -15.16 -4.03
CA THR A 236 -5.99 -14.86 -2.80
C THR A 236 -7.43 -15.38 -2.92
N ALA A 237 -8.08 -15.20 -4.07
CA ALA A 237 -9.44 -15.71 -4.30
C ALA A 237 -9.49 -17.24 -4.20
N GLN A 238 -8.48 -17.97 -4.70
CA GLN A 238 -8.39 -19.43 -4.56
C GLN A 238 -8.21 -19.86 -3.10
N GLU A 239 -7.34 -19.17 -2.34
CA GLU A 239 -7.16 -19.45 -0.92
C GLU A 239 -8.40 -19.15 -0.09
N LEU A 240 -9.12 -18.06 -0.39
CA LEU A 240 -10.40 -17.74 0.24
C LEU A 240 -11.46 -18.83 -0.03
N LYS A 241 -11.47 -19.41 -1.24
CA LYS A 241 -12.33 -20.55 -1.57
C LYS A 241 -11.95 -21.80 -0.76
N ALA A 242 -10.66 -22.12 -0.69
CA ALA A 242 -10.17 -23.25 0.09
C ALA A 242 -10.50 -23.13 1.60
N GLN A 243 -10.53 -21.90 2.12
CA GLN A 243 -10.88 -21.61 3.53
C GLN A 243 -12.39 -21.37 3.73
N ASN A 244 -13.23 -21.55 2.70
CA ASN A 244 -14.68 -21.32 2.75
C ASN A 244 -15.11 -19.87 3.09
N ILE A 245 -14.17 -18.91 3.02
CA ILE A 245 -14.41 -17.49 3.28
C ILE A 245 -15.14 -16.86 2.09
N TYR A 246 -14.73 -17.23 0.88
CA TYR A 246 -15.29 -16.73 -0.37
C TYR A 246 -16.81 -16.92 -0.43
N SER A 247 -17.28 -18.14 -0.20
CA SER A 247 -18.71 -18.48 -0.23
C SER A 247 -19.52 -17.79 0.88
N LYS A 248 -18.88 -17.50 2.03
CA LYS A 248 -19.52 -16.72 3.09
C LYS A 248 -19.74 -15.28 2.67
N LEU A 249 -18.71 -14.65 2.09
CA LEU A 249 -18.82 -13.27 1.59
C LEU A 249 -19.84 -13.14 0.46
N GLU A 250 -19.87 -14.09 -0.47
CA GLU A 250 -20.87 -14.10 -1.56
C GLU A 250 -22.31 -14.20 -1.02
N ARG A 251 -22.55 -15.03 -0.01
CA ARG A 251 -23.89 -15.13 0.62
C ARG A 251 -24.33 -13.81 1.27
N LEU A 252 -23.40 -13.01 1.76
CA LEU A 252 -23.70 -11.70 2.35
C LEU A 252 -23.88 -10.60 1.29
N GLY A 253 -23.72 -10.92 0.00
CA GLY A 253 -23.88 -9.99 -1.11
C GLY A 253 -22.58 -9.34 -1.58
N ALA A 254 -21.41 -9.88 -1.18
CA ALA A 254 -20.13 -9.42 -1.73
C ALA A 254 -19.88 -10.04 -3.11
N VAL A 255 -19.35 -9.23 -4.02
CA VAL A 255 -18.91 -9.66 -5.36
C VAL A 255 -17.40 -9.53 -5.44
N SER A 256 -16.72 -10.65 -5.64
CA SER A 256 -15.25 -10.65 -5.76
C SER A 256 -14.81 -10.39 -7.20
N TYR A 257 -13.89 -9.44 -7.37
CA TYR A 257 -13.26 -9.11 -8.63
C TYR A 257 -11.75 -9.39 -8.59
N THR A 258 -11.26 -10.03 -9.64
CA THR A 258 -9.83 -10.29 -9.84
C THR A 258 -9.19 -9.33 -10.84
N HIS A 259 -9.86 -8.24 -11.18
CA HIS A 259 -9.39 -7.17 -12.05
C HIS A 259 -9.42 -5.83 -11.31
N LEU A 260 -8.49 -4.93 -11.68
CA LEU A 260 -8.40 -3.59 -11.09
C LEU A 260 -9.49 -2.63 -11.58
N THR A 261 -10.21 -2.99 -12.63
CA THR A 261 -11.30 -2.18 -13.19
C THR A 261 -12.65 -2.79 -12.80
N LEU A 262 -13.47 -1.99 -12.12
CA LEU A 262 -14.88 -2.29 -11.96
C LEU A 262 -15.54 -2.35 -13.36
N PRO A 263 -16.58 -3.19 -13.57
CA PRO A 263 -17.39 -3.12 -14.77
C PRO A 263 -17.90 -1.69 -14.96
N THR A 264 -17.82 -1.18 -16.18
CA THR A 264 -18.26 0.19 -16.53
C THR A 264 -19.70 0.50 -16.14
N ASN A 265 -20.50 -0.52 -15.85
CA ASN A 265 -21.89 -0.40 -15.42
C ASN A 265 -22.08 -0.40 -13.89
N ALA A 266 -21.01 -0.45 -13.10
CA ALA A 266 -21.07 -0.53 -11.64
C ALA A 266 -20.81 0.82 -10.93
N CYS A 267 -20.52 1.88 -11.71
CA CYS A 267 -20.30 3.24 -11.21
C CYS A 267 -21.14 4.24 -11.98
#